data_90f3eebc05ca6b4c631af2d4b31a0521
#
_entry.id   90f3eebc05ca6b4c631af2d4b31a0521
#
_cell.length_a   1.000
_cell.length_b   1.000
_cell.length_c   1.000
_cell.angle_alpha   90.00
_cell.angle_beta   90.00
_cell.angle_gamma   90.00
#
_symmetry.space_group_name_H-M   'P 1'
#
loop_
_entity.id
_entity.type
_entity.pdbx_description
1 polymer ?
#
loop_
_entity_poly.entity_id
_entity_poly.type
_entity_poly.pdbx_seq_one_letter_code
_entity_poly.pdbx_strand_id
1 'polypeptide(L)'
;PGAGYDTLVSADYSQIELRILAHLSGDEALIKAFVEGKDIHRFTAAEVLGKSQEDVTSEERSHAKAINFGIIYGISDFGLSRDLGITRGEAKNYIDLYFSRYPKVKEYMDRMVQEAHETGKVRTMFGRQRELPDINSRNFNRRSFAERTAMNTPIQGTAADIIKLAMNQVEQKLEDGNFTSRLLLQVHDELVLEVVNSELEAVEELLRTTMQ
;
A
#
# COMPACT_ATOMS: atom_id res chain seq x y z
N PRO A 1 27.31 8.77 2.08
CA PRO A 1 27.51 9.16 0.68
C PRO A 1 28.91 8.77 0.22
N GLY A 2 29.05 8.56 -1.09
CA GLY A 2 30.36 8.30 -1.70
C GLY A 2 31.25 9.54 -1.74
N ALA A 3 32.50 9.36 -2.20
CA ALA A 3 33.44 10.48 -2.34
C ALA A 3 32.91 11.51 -3.34
N GLY A 4 32.84 12.77 -2.93
CA GLY A 4 32.31 13.87 -3.74
C GLY A 4 30.84 14.21 -3.50
N TYR A 5 30.19 13.52 -2.56
CA TYR A 5 28.82 13.80 -2.11
C TYR A 5 28.80 14.08 -0.62
N ASP A 6 27.85 14.92 -0.20
CA ASP A 6 27.79 15.44 1.17
C ASP A 6 26.77 14.70 2.03
N THR A 7 25.62 14.33 1.44
CA THR A 7 24.48 13.75 2.19
C THR A 7 23.74 12.67 1.40
N LEU A 8 22.96 11.87 2.11
CA LEU A 8 21.97 10.98 1.53
C LEU A 8 20.57 11.59 1.73
N VAL A 9 19.80 11.60 0.67
CA VAL A 9 18.39 12.01 0.70
C VAL A 9 17.54 10.79 0.39
N SER A 10 16.54 10.54 1.22
CA SER A 10 15.56 9.50 1.02
C SER A 10 14.19 10.13 0.83
N ALA A 11 13.46 9.63 -0.16
CA ALA A 11 12.07 10.00 -0.42
C ALA A 11 11.21 8.75 -0.58
N ASP A 12 10.18 8.61 0.25
CA ASP A 12 9.29 7.47 0.25
C ASP A 12 7.84 7.86 -0.07
N TYR A 13 7.08 6.87 -0.58
CA TYR A 13 5.64 6.98 -0.74
C TYR A 13 4.93 6.52 0.53
N SER A 14 4.56 7.46 1.38
CA SER A 14 3.83 7.17 2.62
C SER A 14 2.51 6.45 2.34
N GLN A 15 2.35 5.22 2.88
CA GLN A 15 1.11 4.44 2.82
C GLN A 15 0.62 4.16 1.38
N ILE A 16 1.53 3.95 0.44
CA ILE A 16 1.18 3.83 -0.99
C ILE A 16 0.16 2.73 -1.26
N GLU A 17 0.28 1.55 -0.64
CA GLU A 17 -0.63 0.44 -0.86
C GLU A 17 -2.06 0.75 -0.38
N LEU A 18 -2.21 1.41 0.76
CA LEU A 18 -3.52 1.84 1.26
C LEU A 18 -4.13 2.96 0.42
N ARG A 19 -3.32 3.86 -0.12
CA ARG A 19 -3.78 4.89 -1.08
C ARG A 19 -4.26 4.26 -2.38
N ILE A 20 -3.53 3.28 -2.89
CA ILE A 20 -3.94 2.51 -4.08
C ILE A 20 -5.22 1.74 -3.79
N LEU A 21 -5.35 1.09 -2.64
CA LEU A 21 -6.58 0.41 -2.23
C LEU A 21 -7.78 1.38 -2.20
N ALA A 22 -7.61 2.55 -1.59
CA ALA A 22 -8.63 3.59 -1.56
C ALA A 22 -9.07 4.00 -2.97
N HIS A 23 -8.12 4.21 -3.88
CA HIS A 23 -8.38 4.57 -5.27
C HIS A 23 -9.08 3.44 -6.05
N LEU A 24 -8.56 2.21 -6.00
CA LEU A 24 -9.08 1.07 -6.76
C LEU A 24 -10.46 0.60 -6.25
N SER A 25 -10.72 0.69 -4.95
CA SER A 25 -12.02 0.38 -4.38
C SER A 25 -13.04 1.51 -4.59
N GLY A 26 -12.57 2.75 -4.70
CA GLY A 26 -13.42 3.94 -4.72
C GLY A 26 -14.15 4.16 -3.40
N ASP A 27 -13.60 3.68 -2.29
CA ASP A 27 -14.21 3.85 -0.97
C ASP A 27 -14.07 5.30 -0.49
N GLU A 28 -15.20 5.98 -0.38
CA GLU A 28 -15.23 7.42 -0.09
C GLU A 28 -14.67 7.78 1.28
N ALA A 29 -14.86 6.90 2.29
CA ALA A 29 -14.35 7.14 3.63
C ALA A 29 -12.82 7.04 3.66
N LEU A 30 -12.24 6.05 2.99
CA LEU A 30 -10.78 5.93 2.85
C LEU A 30 -10.18 7.07 2.03
N ILE A 31 -10.78 7.41 0.89
CA ILE A 31 -10.33 8.53 0.04
C ILE A 31 -10.33 9.83 0.85
N LYS A 32 -11.44 10.11 1.56
CA LYS A 32 -11.56 11.31 2.39
C LYS A 32 -10.49 11.38 3.47
N ALA A 33 -10.20 10.26 4.15
CA ALA A 33 -9.17 10.22 5.18
C ALA A 33 -7.78 10.61 4.63
N PHE A 34 -7.42 10.14 3.43
CA PHE A 34 -6.17 10.51 2.79
C PHE A 34 -6.13 11.95 2.29
N VAL A 35 -7.22 12.45 1.69
CA VAL A 35 -7.32 13.83 1.21
C VAL A 35 -7.22 14.84 2.35
N GLU A 36 -7.80 14.51 3.51
CA GLU A 36 -7.75 15.34 4.71
C GLU A 36 -6.44 15.17 5.51
N GLY A 37 -5.49 14.36 5.04
CA GLY A 37 -4.20 14.16 5.70
C GLY A 37 -4.28 13.48 7.07
N LYS A 38 -5.34 12.71 7.33
CA LYS A 38 -5.53 12.02 8.61
C LYS A 38 -4.55 10.86 8.79
N ASP A 39 -4.25 10.54 10.04
CA ASP A 39 -3.59 9.27 10.40
C ASP A 39 -4.54 8.12 10.09
N ILE A 40 -4.30 7.42 8.99
CA ILE A 40 -5.19 6.38 8.46
C ILE A 40 -5.45 5.25 9.46
N HIS A 41 -4.48 4.90 10.31
CA HIS A 41 -4.66 3.84 11.29
C HIS A 41 -5.52 4.31 12.46
N ARG A 42 -5.35 5.54 12.91
CA ARG A 42 -6.18 6.16 13.93
C ARG A 42 -7.61 6.39 13.41
N PHE A 43 -7.73 6.85 12.16
CA PHE A 43 -9.02 7.00 11.50
C PHE A 43 -9.77 5.67 11.40
N THR A 44 -9.09 4.60 10.92
CA THR A 44 -9.68 3.25 10.84
C THR A 44 -10.11 2.74 12.22
N ALA A 45 -9.29 2.92 13.26
CA ALA A 45 -9.66 2.52 14.63
C ALA A 45 -10.93 3.25 15.10
N ALA A 46 -10.99 4.56 14.89
CA ALA A 46 -12.17 5.37 15.25
C ALA A 46 -13.44 4.89 14.54
N GLU A 47 -13.36 4.67 13.21
CA GLU A 47 -14.48 4.20 12.40
C GLU A 47 -14.96 2.80 12.80
N VAL A 48 -14.04 1.86 13.01
CA VAL A 48 -14.34 0.47 13.35
C VAL A 48 -14.93 0.37 14.77
N LEU A 49 -14.36 1.13 15.73
CA LEU A 49 -14.79 1.09 17.13
C LEU A 49 -15.94 2.07 17.44
N GLY A 50 -16.32 2.95 16.51
CA GLY A 50 -17.41 3.92 16.68
C GLY A 50 -17.11 4.98 17.74
N LYS A 51 -15.86 5.48 17.80
CA LYS A 51 -15.44 6.51 18.76
C LYS A 51 -14.73 7.67 18.06
N SER A 52 -14.44 8.75 18.80
CA SER A 52 -13.68 9.89 18.26
C SER A 52 -12.20 9.50 18.05
N GLN A 53 -11.50 10.20 17.15
CA GLN A 53 -10.09 9.93 16.91
C GLN A 53 -9.20 10.26 18.12
N GLU A 54 -9.61 11.24 18.91
CA GLU A 54 -8.92 11.65 20.15
C GLU A 54 -8.97 10.54 21.20
N ASP A 55 -10.04 9.76 21.24
CA ASP A 55 -10.25 8.67 22.19
C ASP A 55 -9.59 7.34 21.77
N VAL A 56 -9.00 7.28 20.58
CA VAL A 56 -8.29 6.09 20.10
C VAL A 56 -6.97 5.93 20.84
N THR A 57 -6.82 4.80 21.55
CA THR A 57 -5.57 4.45 22.23
C THR A 57 -4.47 4.04 21.27
N SER A 58 -3.22 4.02 21.74
CA SER A 58 -2.08 3.55 20.95
C SER A 58 -2.20 2.07 20.57
N GLU A 59 -2.79 1.26 21.44
CA GLU A 59 -3.05 -0.17 21.19
C GLU A 59 -4.09 -0.35 20.08
N GLU A 60 -5.23 0.35 20.17
CA GLU A 60 -6.28 0.31 19.15
C GLU A 60 -5.78 0.79 17.78
N ARG A 61 -4.96 1.85 17.77
CA ARG A 61 -4.29 2.31 16.55
C ARG A 61 -3.36 1.23 15.98
N SER A 62 -2.63 0.51 16.83
CA SER A 62 -1.75 -0.60 16.41
C SER A 62 -2.54 -1.77 15.85
N HIS A 63 -3.68 -2.12 16.48
CA HIS A 63 -4.60 -3.13 15.96
C HIS A 63 -5.15 -2.72 14.58
N ALA A 64 -5.60 -1.48 14.43
CA ALA A 64 -6.08 -0.96 13.14
C ALA A 64 -4.98 -0.97 12.07
N LYS A 65 -3.72 -0.70 12.43
CA LYS A 65 -2.59 -0.84 11.52
C LYS A 65 -2.45 -2.27 11.01
N ALA A 66 -2.48 -3.25 11.89
CA ALA A 66 -2.40 -4.67 11.52
C ALA A 66 -3.58 -5.09 10.62
N ILE A 67 -4.80 -4.59 10.89
CA ILE A 67 -5.98 -4.84 10.06
C ILE A 67 -5.83 -4.19 8.69
N ASN A 68 -5.47 -2.92 8.60
CA ASN A 68 -5.31 -2.19 7.34
C ASN A 68 -4.33 -2.91 6.40
N PHE A 69 -3.19 -3.37 6.91
CA PHE A 69 -2.25 -4.15 6.12
C PHE A 69 -2.73 -5.57 5.87
N GLY A 70 -3.32 -6.21 6.88
CA GLY A 70 -3.84 -7.56 6.78
C GLY A 70 -4.90 -7.71 5.69
N ILE A 71 -5.81 -6.75 5.55
CA ILE A 71 -6.83 -6.73 4.50
C ILE A 71 -6.20 -6.74 3.11
N ILE A 72 -5.16 -5.94 2.87
CA ILE A 72 -4.44 -5.92 1.59
C ILE A 72 -3.87 -7.31 1.25
N TYR A 73 -3.42 -8.05 2.27
CA TYR A 73 -2.85 -9.39 2.12
C TYR A 73 -3.87 -10.53 2.22
N GLY A 74 -5.17 -10.21 2.32
CA GLY A 74 -6.24 -11.20 2.45
C GLY A 74 -6.15 -11.99 3.75
N ILE A 75 -5.88 -11.32 4.86
CA ILE A 75 -5.72 -11.95 6.18
C ILE A 75 -7.00 -12.67 6.60
N SER A 76 -6.85 -13.86 7.19
CA SER A 76 -7.95 -14.59 7.82
C SER A 76 -8.13 -14.18 9.28
N ASP A 77 -9.30 -14.50 9.84
CA ASP A 77 -9.57 -14.35 11.27
C ASP A 77 -8.53 -15.09 12.15
N PHE A 78 -8.06 -16.26 11.70
CA PHE A 78 -6.98 -16.99 12.36
C PHE A 78 -5.64 -16.25 12.30
N GLY A 79 -5.27 -15.72 11.14
CA GLY A 79 -4.04 -14.93 10.97
C GLY A 79 -4.05 -13.70 11.86
N LEU A 80 -5.13 -12.91 11.79
CA LEU A 80 -5.29 -11.69 12.58
C LEU A 80 -5.30 -11.98 14.10
N SER A 81 -5.98 -13.05 14.55
CA SER A 81 -6.01 -13.41 15.96
C SER A 81 -4.63 -13.73 16.52
N ARG A 82 -3.81 -14.41 15.73
CA ARG A 82 -2.43 -14.73 16.10
C ARG A 82 -1.54 -13.49 16.15
N ASP A 83 -1.69 -12.61 15.16
CA ASP A 83 -0.85 -11.40 15.04
C ASP A 83 -1.15 -10.38 16.15
N LEU A 84 -2.41 -10.31 16.58
CA LEU A 84 -2.84 -9.40 17.65
C LEU A 84 -2.89 -10.02 19.06
N GLY A 85 -2.74 -11.34 19.18
CA GLY A 85 -2.88 -12.04 20.46
C GLY A 85 -4.31 -12.03 21.02
N ILE A 86 -5.32 -11.92 20.17
CA ILE A 86 -6.75 -11.90 20.52
C ILE A 86 -7.42 -13.22 20.12
N THR A 87 -8.67 -13.43 20.59
CA THR A 87 -9.44 -14.60 20.18
C THR A 87 -9.82 -14.54 18.70
N ARG A 88 -10.06 -15.70 18.09
CA ARG A 88 -10.51 -15.76 16.70
C ARG A 88 -11.88 -15.09 16.49
N GLY A 89 -12.76 -15.13 17.51
CA GLY A 89 -14.05 -14.45 17.47
C GLY A 89 -13.89 -12.92 17.43
N GLU A 90 -12.99 -12.38 18.24
CA GLU A 90 -12.65 -10.96 18.24
C GLU A 90 -12.05 -10.54 16.89
N ALA A 91 -11.09 -11.31 16.36
CA ALA A 91 -10.48 -11.04 15.07
C ALA A 91 -11.53 -11.03 13.93
N LYS A 92 -12.46 -12.01 13.94
CA LYS A 92 -13.55 -12.04 12.98
C LYS A 92 -14.44 -10.81 13.09
N ASN A 93 -14.82 -10.43 14.31
CA ASN A 93 -15.63 -9.23 14.54
C ASN A 93 -14.94 -7.95 14.04
N TYR A 94 -13.64 -7.83 14.25
CA TYR A 94 -12.85 -6.71 13.70
C TYR A 94 -12.89 -6.65 12.17
N ILE A 95 -12.71 -7.79 11.50
CA ILE A 95 -12.77 -7.88 10.02
C ILE A 95 -14.18 -7.52 9.53
N ASP A 96 -15.21 -8.05 10.17
CA ASP A 96 -16.62 -7.77 9.81
C ASP A 96 -16.96 -6.28 10.00
N LEU A 97 -16.52 -5.66 11.10
CA LEU A 97 -16.67 -4.23 11.34
C LEU A 97 -15.90 -3.38 10.32
N TYR A 98 -14.67 -3.77 9.99
CA TYR A 98 -13.89 -3.10 8.96
C TYR A 98 -14.64 -3.06 7.63
N PHE A 99 -15.11 -4.19 7.14
CA PHE A 99 -15.85 -4.26 5.88
C PHE A 99 -17.23 -3.61 5.94
N SER A 100 -17.85 -3.52 7.11
CA SER A 100 -19.09 -2.74 7.27
C SER A 100 -18.86 -1.23 7.13
N ARG A 101 -17.68 -0.75 7.54
CA ARG A 101 -17.28 0.66 7.41
C ARG A 101 -16.72 1.00 6.04
N TYR A 102 -16.06 0.03 5.40
CA TYR A 102 -15.47 0.16 4.07
C TYR A 102 -16.07 -0.86 3.09
N PRO A 103 -17.38 -0.77 2.77
CA PRO A 103 -18.05 -1.80 1.97
C PRO A 103 -17.48 -1.90 0.55
N LYS A 104 -17.02 -0.79 -0.03
CA LYS A 104 -16.44 -0.80 -1.37
C LYS A 104 -15.06 -1.48 -1.42
N VAL A 105 -14.35 -1.53 -0.29
CA VAL A 105 -13.13 -2.34 -0.19
C VAL A 105 -13.47 -3.82 -0.31
N LYS A 106 -14.51 -4.29 0.39
CA LYS A 106 -14.96 -5.67 0.28
C LYS A 106 -15.40 -6.01 -1.14
N GLU A 107 -16.23 -5.17 -1.74
CA GLU A 107 -16.69 -5.35 -3.13
C GLU A 107 -15.50 -5.44 -4.11
N TYR A 108 -14.48 -4.60 -3.91
CA TYR A 108 -13.26 -4.64 -4.71
C TYR A 108 -12.51 -5.97 -4.55
N MET A 109 -12.31 -6.45 -3.31
CA MET A 109 -11.61 -7.70 -3.03
C MET A 109 -12.36 -8.90 -3.64
N ASP A 110 -13.67 -8.96 -3.45
CA ASP A 110 -14.52 -10.01 -4.00
C ASP A 110 -14.47 -10.01 -5.54
N ARG A 111 -14.50 -8.84 -6.17
CA ARG A 111 -14.39 -8.67 -7.62
C ARG A 111 -13.04 -9.16 -8.16
N MET A 112 -11.93 -8.88 -7.47
CA MET A 112 -10.61 -9.36 -7.89
C MET A 112 -10.51 -10.89 -7.86
N VAL A 113 -11.08 -11.52 -6.84
CA VAL A 113 -11.14 -12.97 -6.73
C VAL A 113 -12.02 -13.55 -7.86
N GLN A 114 -13.19 -12.97 -8.09
CA GLN A 114 -14.09 -13.41 -9.16
C GLN A 114 -13.43 -13.29 -10.55
N GLU A 115 -12.84 -12.13 -10.87
CA GLU A 115 -12.12 -11.93 -12.13
C GLU A 115 -10.99 -12.95 -12.31
N ALA A 116 -10.26 -13.24 -11.24
CA ALA A 116 -9.20 -14.25 -11.27
C ALA A 116 -9.74 -15.66 -11.57
N HIS A 117 -10.86 -16.06 -10.96
CA HIS A 117 -11.51 -17.35 -11.26
C HIS A 117 -11.99 -17.46 -12.69
N GLU A 118 -12.49 -16.36 -13.28
CA GLU A 118 -13.01 -16.32 -14.64
C GLU A 118 -11.88 -16.26 -15.70
N THR A 119 -10.83 -15.49 -15.43
CA THR A 119 -9.79 -15.19 -16.44
C THR A 119 -8.46 -15.90 -16.22
N GLY A 120 -8.24 -16.46 -15.02
CA GLY A 120 -6.96 -17.06 -14.61
C GLY A 120 -5.86 -16.04 -14.31
N LYS A 121 -6.16 -14.75 -14.26
CA LYS A 121 -5.17 -13.67 -14.09
C LYS A 121 -5.76 -12.42 -13.44
N VAL A 122 -4.88 -11.55 -12.96
CA VAL A 122 -5.19 -10.21 -12.49
C VAL A 122 -4.23 -9.19 -13.09
N ARG A 123 -4.55 -7.88 -12.96
CA ARG A 123 -3.77 -6.79 -13.58
C ARG A 123 -3.52 -5.65 -12.61
N THR A 124 -2.39 -4.97 -12.80
CA THR A 124 -2.16 -3.66 -12.18
C THR A 124 -2.95 -2.55 -12.90
N MET A 125 -2.98 -1.35 -12.32
CA MET A 125 -3.56 -0.16 -12.98
C MET A 125 -2.89 0.15 -14.32
N PHE A 126 -1.62 -0.22 -14.49
CA PHE A 126 -0.84 -0.01 -15.71
C PHE A 126 -0.93 -1.18 -16.70
N GLY A 127 -1.80 -2.16 -16.42
CA GLY A 127 -2.09 -3.29 -17.33
C GLY A 127 -1.11 -4.44 -17.26
N ARG A 128 -0.12 -4.41 -16.36
CA ARG A 128 0.80 -5.54 -16.14
C ARG A 128 0.03 -6.71 -15.55
N GLN A 129 0.13 -7.87 -16.19
CA GLN A 129 -0.65 -9.06 -15.84
C GLN A 129 0.15 -10.03 -14.96
N ARG A 130 -0.57 -10.74 -14.09
CA ARG A 130 -0.08 -11.90 -13.35
C ARG A 130 -1.04 -13.07 -13.54
N GLU A 131 -0.52 -14.16 -14.04
CA GLU A 131 -1.26 -15.42 -14.14
C GLU A 131 -1.34 -16.14 -12.80
N LEU A 132 -2.47 -16.78 -12.54
CA LEU A 132 -2.80 -17.48 -11.31
C LEU A 132 -3.23 -18.93 -11.63
N PRO A 133 -2.28 -19.82 -11.99
CA PRO A 133 -2.61 -21.16 -12.45
C PRO A 133 -3.34 -22.02 -11.42
N ASP A 134 -3.16 -21.72 -10.12
CA ASP A 134 -3.79 -22.45 -9.02
C ASP A 134 -5.15 -21.87 -8.59
N ILE A 135 -5.67 -20.82 -9.24
CA ILE A 135 -6.91 -20.16 -8.83
C ILE A 135 -8.13 -21.09 -8.78
N ASN A 136 -8.18 -22.07 -9.68
CA ASN A 136 -9.24 -23.08 -9.77
C ASN A 136 -8.77 -24.46 -9.26
N SER A 137 -7.70 -24.52 -8.47
CA SER A 137 -7.17 -25.77 -7.92
C SER A 137 -8.19 -26.45 -6.99
N ARG A 138 -8.29 -27.77 -7.08
CA ARG A 138 -9.06 -28.58 -6.12
C ARG A 138 -8.44 -28.61 -4.73
N ASN A 139 -7.12 -28.35 -4.64
CA ASN A 139 -6.43 -28.23 -3.36
C ASN A 139 -6.78 -26.89 -2.71
N PHE A 140 -7.43 -26.93 -1.55
CA PHE A 140 -7.86 -25.74 -0.83
C PHE A 140 -6.72 -24.76 -0.53
N ASN A 141 -5.56 -25.25 -0.09
CA ASN A 141 -4.44 -24.39 0.27
C ASN A 141 -3.88 -23.64 -0.94
N ARG A 142 -3.73 -24.31 -2.08
CA ARG A 142 -3.29 -23.69 -3.33
C ARG A 142 -4.29 -22.66 -3.84
N ARG A 143 -5.56 -23.02 -3.87
CA ARG A 143 -6.63 -22.09 -4.28
C ARG A 143 -6.69 -20.86 -3.36
N SER A 144 -6.71 -21.05 -2.05
CA SER A 144 -6.75 -19.95 -1.09
C SER A 144 -5.53 -19.03 -1.19
N PHE A 145 -4.35 -19.59 -1.47
CA PHE A 145 -3.16 -18.77 -1.74
C PHE A 145 -3.31 -17.96 -3.03
N ALA A 146 -3.83 -18.56 -4.10
CA ALA A 146 -4.07 -17.88 -5.37
C ALA A 146 -5.13 -16.76 -5.23
N GLU A 147 -6.20 -16.97 -4.46
CA GLU A 147 -7.22 -15.98 -4.16
C GLU A 147 -6.63 -14.76 -3.39
N ARG A 148 -5.79 -14.99 -2.38
CA ARG A 148 -5.06 -13.91 -1.69
C ARG A 148 -4.13 -13.17 -2.63
N THR A 149 -3.45 -13.90 -3.52
CA THR A 149 -2.58 -13.31 -4.53
C THR A 149 -3.38 -12.46 -5.52
N ALA A 150 -4.60 -12.87 -5.86
CA ALA A 150 -5.51 -12.11 -6.72
C ALA A 150 -5.90 -10.75 -6.09
N MET A 151 -6.19 -10.72 -4.80
CA MET A 151 -6.51 -9.48 -4.08
C MET A 151 -5.31 -8.54 -3.96
N ASN A 152 -4.14 -9.09 -3.67
CA ASN A 152 -2.94 -8.33 -3.35
C ASN A 152 -2.19 -7.81 -4.59
N THR A 153 -2.09 -8.61 -5.66
CA THR A 153 -1.25 -8.28 -6.84
C THR A 153 -1.62 -6.95 -7.49
N PRO A 154 -2.91 -6.59 -7.72
CA PRO A 154 -3.25 -5.29 -8.30
C PRO A 154 -2.75 -4.11 -7.46
N ILE A 155 -2.72 -4.25 -6.15
CA ILE A 155 -2.29 -3.21 -5.21
C ILE A 155 -0.76 -3.13 -5.18
N GLN A 156 -0.08 -4.20 -4.79
CA GLN A 156 1.39 -4.24 -4.72
C GLN A 156 2.05 -4.04 -6.09
N GLY A 157 1.47 -4.64 -7.13
CA GLY A 157 1.97 -4.47 -8.48
C GLY A 157 1.86 -3.04 -8.98
N THR A 158 0.75 -2.36 -8.69
CA THR A 158 0.59 -0.94 -9.01
C THR A 158 1.57 -0.06 -8.24
N ALA A 159 1.81 -0.35 -6.95
CA ALA A 159 2.83 0.35 -6.16
C ALA A 159 4.23 0.20 -6.80
N ALA A 160 4.58 -1.02 -7.23
CA ALA A 160 5.84 -1.28 -7.93
C ALA A 160 5.93 -0.55 -9.28
N ASP A 161 4.83 -0.43 -10.01
CA ASP A 161 4.79 0.31 -11.27
C ASP A 161 4.99 1.81 -11.02
N ILE A 162 4.32 2.37 -10.02
CA ILE A 162 4.44 3.80 -9.66
C ILE A 162 5.87 4.15 -9.27
N ILE A 163 6.50 3.39 -8.39
CA ILE A 163 7.88 3.71 -7.95
C ILE A 163 8.88 3.59 -9.10
N LYS A 164 8.70 2.65 -10.03
CA LYS A 164 9.56 2.54 -11.21
C LYS A 164 9.39 3.72 -12.16
N LEU A 165 8.17 4.18 -12.38
CA LEU A 165 7.91 5.38 -13.18
C LEU A 165 8.55 6.61 -12.53
N ALA A 166 8.36 6.78 -11.22
CA ALA A 166 8.97 7.86 -10.47
C ALA A 166 10.50 7.81 -10.53
N MET A 167 11.10 6.64 -10.35
CA MET A 167 12.54 6.44 -10.45
C MET A 167 13.10 6.88 -11.79
N ASN A 168 12.48 6.45 -12.89
CA ASN A 168 12.91 6.82 -14.24
C ASN A 168 12.75 8.33 -14.49
N GLN A 169 11.67 8.95 -13.99
CA GLN A 169 11.45 10.38 -14.13
C GLN A 169 12.43 11.21 -13.29
N VAL A 170 12.76 10.74 -12.08
CA VAL A 170 13.77 11.39 -11.23
C VAL A 170 15.13 11.35 -11.91
N GLU A 171 15.56 10.19 -12.40
CA GLU A 171 16.82 10.04 -13.10
C GLU A 171 16.90 10.96 -14.34
N GLN A 172 15.86 10.95 -15.19
CA GLN A 172 15.79 11.80 -16.37
C GLN A 172 15.89 13.29 -16.01
N LYS A 173 15.19 13.74 -14.96
CA LYS A 173 15.25 15.15 -14.54
C LYS A 173 16.59 15.54 -13.93
N LEU A 174 17.26 14.63 -13.25
CA LEU A 174 18.63 14.86 -12.76
C LEU A 174 19.62 15.02 -13.93
N GLU A 175 19.53 14.17 -14.95
CA GLU A 175 20.35 14.26 -16.16
C GLU A 175 20.08 15.54 -16.93
N ASP A 176 18.80 15.85 -17.24
CA ASP A 176 18.39 17.04 -17.98
C ASP A 176 18.79 18.34 -17.28
N GLY A 177 18.76 18.36 -15.94
CA GLY A 177 19.18 19.49 -15.12
C GLY A 177 20.71 19.58 -14.91
N ASN A 178 21.49 18.65 -15.45
CA ASN A 178 22.94 18.54 -15.24
C ASN A 178 23.34 18.53 -13.76
N PHE A 179 22.56 17.83 -12.91
CA PHE A 179 22.89 17.67 -11.50
C PHE A 179 24.13 16.80 -11.31
N THR A 180 24.94 17.14 -10.33
CA THR A 180 26.03 16.26 -9.84
C THR A 180 25.47 15.17 -8.95
N SER A 181 24.40 15.47 -8.21
CA SER A 181 23.65 14.54 -7.37
C SER A 181 23.04 13.44 -8.23
N ARG A 182 22.93 12.24 -7.67
CA ARG A 182 22.47 11.06 -8.42
C ARG A 182 21.59 10.12 -7.61
N LEU A 183 20.75 9.38 -8.30
CA LEU A 183 20.00 8.27 -7.75
C LEU A 183 20.93 7.09 -7.46
N LEU A 184 20.87 6.52 -6.26
CA LEU A 184 21.65 5.35 -5.87
C LEU A 184 20.88 4.07 -5.99
N LEU A 185 19.70 4.02 -5.36
CA LEU A 185 18.93 2.78 -5.27
C LEU A 185 17.47 3.07 -4.92
N GLN A 186 16.65 2.06 -5.17
CA GLN A 186 15.28 1.95 -4.70
C GLN A 186 15.19 0.85 -3.64
N VAL A 187 14.54 1.14 -2.52
CA VAL A 187 14.25 0.17 -1.47
C VAL A 187 12.74 0.19 -1.20
N HIS A 188 12.03 -0.88 -1.57
CA HIS A 188 10.56 -0.95 -1.48
C HIS A 188 9.88 0.23 -2.20
N ASP A 189 9.32 1.18 -1.45
CA ASP A 189 8.62 2.38 -1.89
C ASP A 189 9.46 3.67 -1.72
N GLU A 190 10.75 3.53 -1.49
CA GLU A 190 11.71 4.58 -1.19
C GLU A 190 12.75 4.71 -2.31
N LEU A 191 13.08 5.96 -2.68
CA LEU A 191 14.23 6.30 -3.51
C LEU A 191 15.31 6.92 -2.64
N VAL A 192 16.56 6.45 -2.81
CA VAL A 192 17.72 6.98 -2.09
C VAL A 192 18.69 7.62 -3.08
N LEU A 193 19.06 8.85 -2.81
CA LEU A 193 19.96 9.67 -3.60
C LEU A 193 21.18 10.06 -2.79
N GLU A 194 22.33 10.19 -3.44
CA GLU A 194 23.46 10.93 -2.87
C GLU A 194 23.53 12.31 -3.49
N VAL A 195 23.65 13.32 -2.64
CA VAL A 195 23.42 14.71 -2.98
C VAL A 195 24.61 15.58 -2.55
N VAL A 196 24.99 16.55 -3.37
CA VAL A 196 25.90 17.61 -3.00
C VAL A 196 25.13 18.75 -2.33
N ASN A 197 25.65 19.34 -1.27
CA ASN A 197 24.93 20.34 -0.47
C ASN A 197 24.43 21.54 -1.29
N SER A 198 25.15 21.93 -2.33
CA SER A 198 24.75 23.03 -3.21
C SER A 198 23.49 22.76 -4.03
N GLU A 199 23.09 21.49 -4.19
CA GLU A 199 21.94 21.06 -4.96
C GLU A 199 20.77 20.58 -4.08
N LEU A 200 20.94 20.55 -2.74
CA LEU A 200 20.00 19.91 -1.83
C LEU A 200 18.56 20.42 -2.00
N GLU A 201 18.36 21.72 -1.96
CA GLU A 201 17.01 22.31 -2.11
C GLU A 201 16.37 21.99 -3.47
N ALA A 202 17.19 22.04 -4.54
CA ALA A 202 16.72 21.75 -5.89
C ALA A 202 16.36 20.25 -6.05
N VAL A 203 17.14 19.35 -5.46
CA VAL A 203 16.86 17.91 -5.47
C VAL A 203 15.60 17.59 -4.65
N GLU A 204 15.44 18.19 -3.47
CA GLU A 204 14.22 18.03 -2.65
C GLU A 204 12.95 18.48 -3.42
N GLU A 205 13.02 19.63 -4.10
CA GLU A 205 11.90 20.11 -4.91
C GLU A 205 11.64 19.22 -6.14
N LEU A 206 12.70 18.73 -6.78
CA LEU A 206 12.59 17.77 -7.89
C LEU A 206 11.89 16.48 -7.43
N LEU A 207 12.28 15.92 -6.28
CA LEU A 207 11.65 14.74 -5.71
C LEU A 207 10.19 15.00 -5.36
N ARG A 208 9.89 16.10 -4.68
CA ARG A 208 8.54 16.47 -4.27
C ARG A 208 7.60 16.60 -5.47
N THR A 209 8.04 17.24 -6.55
CA THR A 209 7.22 17.47 -7.74
C THR A 209 7.13 16.26 -8.67
N THR A 210 8.06 15.31 -8.58
CA THR A 210 8.10 14.12 -9.43
C THR A 210 7.36 12.93 -8.80
N MET A 211 7.40 12.81 -7.47
CA MET A 211 6.80 11.72 -6.71
C MET A 211 5.37 12.02 -6.22
N GLN A 212 4.70 13.03 -6.74
CA GLN A 212 3.29 13.34 -6.42
C GLN A 212 2.30 12.49 -7.19
#